data_7981eb7d0f489b3f41146aac0298a271
#
_entry.id   7981eb7d0f489b3f41146aac0298a271
#
_cell.length_a   1.000
_cell.length_b   1.000
_cell.length_c   1.000
_cell.angle_alpha   90.00
_cell.angle_beta   90.00
_cell.angle_gamma   90.00
#
_symmetry.space_group_name_H-M   'P 1'
#
loop_
_entity.id
_entity.type
_entity.pdbx_description
1 polymer ?
#
loop_
_entity_poly.entity_id
_entity_poly.type
_entity_poly.pdbx_seq_one_letter_code
_entity_poly.pdbx_strand_id
1 'polypeptide(L)'
;VNLPEIHTEEDEWFCNRLINEALLETNHHGKGPVHINVPVSEPLFNFTTETLPQVRVITRYQGLNVYDRDYNELIDRMNKYRKRMIVVGQMNLIYLFEKRYTKLLYKHFAWLTEHIGNRTVPGIPVKNFDAALYAMPEEKMDQMAPELLITYGGHIVSKRLKKYLRRHPPKEHWHVSPDGEVTDLYGSLTTVIEMDPFEFLEKIAGLLETRTPEYPRIWEDYCKAVPEPEFAYSEMAAVGALIKSLP
;
A
#
# COMPACT_ATOMS: atom_id res chain seq x y z
N VAL A 1 10.44 -1.70 -22.61
CA VAL A 1 11.13 -1.19 -21.42
C VAL A 1 12.63 -1.42 -21.52
N ASN A 2 13.42 -0.58 -20.85
CA ASN A 2 14.87 -0.75 -20.71
C ASN A 2 15.15 -1.20 -19.28
N LEU A 3 15.78 -2.35 -19.10
CA LEU A 3 16.17 -2.82 -17.79
C LEU A 3 17.46 -2.11 -17.35
N PRO A 4 17.67 -1.87 -16.03
CA PRO A 4 18.95 -1.41 -15.51
C PRO A 4 19.97 -2.56 -15.49
N GLU A 5 21.26 -2.25 -15.47
CA GLU A 5 22.26 -3.18 -14.96
C GLU A 5 22.06 -3.35 -13.45
N ILE A 6 22.17 -4.59 -12.98
CA ILE A 6 21.89 -4.90 -11.56
C ILE A 6 23.20 -4.87 -10.78
N HIS A 7 23.34 -3.89 -9.88
CA HIS A 7 24.48 -3.72 -8.98
C HIS A 7 24.08 -3.74 -7.50
N THR A 8 22.79 -3.47 -7.21
CA THR A 8 22.24 -3.37 -5.86
C THR A 8 20.92 -4.13 -5.75
N GLU A 9 20.46 -4.40 -4.54
CA GLU A 9 19.13 -4.97 -4.27
C GLU A 9 18.00 -4.05 -4.78
N GLU A 10 18.23 -2.73 -4.80
CA GLU A 10 17.26 -1.77 -5.36
C GLU A 10 17.14 -1.91 -6.87
N ASP A 11 18.27 -2.15 -7.57
CA ASP A 11 18.26 -2.42 -9.02
C ASP A 11 17.57 -3.73 -9.34
N GLU A 12 17.80 -4.78 -8.54
CA GLU A 12 17.14 -6.07 -8.68
C GLU A 12 15.63 -5.95 -8.53
N TRP A 13 15.18 -5.27 -7.47
CA TRP A 13 13.76 -4.99 -7.26
C TRP A 13 13.18 -4.20 -8.45
N PHE A 14 13.86 -3.15 -8.89
CA PHE A 14 13.41 -2.30 -9.98
C PHE A 14 13.33 -3.06 -11.31
N CYS A 15 14.34 -3.88 -11.60
CA CYS A 15 14.36 -4.77 -12.76
C CYS A 15 13.18 -5.76 -12.74
N ASN A 16 12.97 -6.43 -11.61
CA ASN A 16 11.83 -7.34 -11.42
C ASN A 16 10.49 -6.64 -11.64
N ARG A 17 10.30 -5.44 -11.10
CA ARG A 17 9.08 -4.65 -11.30
C ARG A 17 8.86 -4.32 -12.77
N LEU A 18 9.89 -3.84 -13.48
CA LEU A 18 9.78 -3.48 -14.90
C LEU A 18 9.44 -4.69 -15.79
N ILE A 19 9.99 -5.87 -15.49
CA ILE A 19 9.66 -7.10 -16.21
C ILE A 19 8.20 -7.48 -15.97
N ASN A 20 7.74 -7.47 -14.72
CA ASN A 20 6.33 -7.75 -14.40
C ASN A 20 5.39 -6.77 -15.10
N GLU A 21 5.68 -5.46 -15.04
CA GLU A 21 4.92 -4.43 -15.71
C GLU A 21 4.82 -4.69 -17.23
N ALA A 22 5.95 -4.94 -17.89
CA ALA A 22 5.99 -5.24 -19.32
C ALA A 22 5.16 -6.49 -19.67
N LEU A 23 5.30 -7.57 -18.89
CA LEU A 23 4.55 -8.79 -19.12
C LEU A 23 3.05 -8.61 -18.90
N LEU A 24 2.65 -7.86 -17.89
CA LEU A 24 1.24 -7.55 -17.62
C LEU A 24 0.62 -6.71 -18.72
N GLU A 25 1.39 -5.81 -19.36
CA GLU A 25 0.89 -4.99 -20.48
C GLU A 25 0.60 -5.82 -21.74
N THR A 26 1.15 -7.03 -21.89
CA THR A 26 0.81 -7.90 -23.03
C THR A 26 -0.67 -8.27 -23.10
N ASN A 27 -1.36 -8.25 -21.96
CA ASN A 27 -2.78 -8.63 -21.82
C ASN A 27 -3.68 -7.48 -21.32
N HIS A 28 -3.12 -6.28 -21.12
CA HIS A 28 -3.86 -5.12 -20.60
C HIS A 28 -4.70 -4.48 -21.70
N HIS A 29 -5.99 -4.28 -21.45
CA HIS A 29 -7.04 -3.69 -22.31
C HIS A 29 -7.03 -4.24 -23.74
N GLY A 30 -6.02 -3.96 -24.55
CA GLY A 30 -5.82 -4.53 -25.87
C GLY A 30 -4.53 -5.34 -25.91
N LYS A 31 -4.61 -6.62 -26.22
CA LYS A 31 -3.43 -7.50 -26.28
C LYS A 31 -2.40 -6.99 -27.29
N GLY A 32 -1.13 -6.94 -26.88
CA GLY A 32 -0.06 -6.46 -27.74
C GLY A 32 1.32 -6.97 -27.35
N PRO A 33 2.30 -6.87 -28.24
CA PRO A 33 3.69 -7.25 -27.93
C PRO A 33 4.33 -6.20 -27.03
N VAL A 34 5.29 -6.64 -26.20
CA VAL A 34 6.17 -5.77 -25.43
C VAL A 34 7.62 -6.02 -25.84
N HIS A 35 8.45 -5.00 -25.70
CA HIS A 35 9.87 -5.08 -25.97
C HIS A 35 10.66 -4.80 -24.69
N ILE A 36 11.52 -5.74 -24.30
CA ILE A 36 12.38 -5.64 -23.13
C ILE A 36 13.84 -5.63 -23.60
N ASN A 37 14.51 -4.48 -23.38
CA ASN A 37 15.96 -4.37 -23.60
C ASN A 37 16.71 -4.77 -22.34
N VAL A 38 17.64 -5.73 -22.50
CA VAL A 38 18.50 -6.20 -21.42
C VAL A 38 19.93 -5.70 -21.71
N PRO A 39 20.44 -4.68 -20.98
CA PRO A 39 21.82 -4.25 -21.12
C PRO A 39 22.76 -5.32 -20.58
N VAL A 40 23.84 -5.58 -21.29
CA VAL A 40 24.93 -6.49 -20.90
C VAL A 40 26.26 -5.81 -21.22
N SER A 41 27.10 -5.64 -20.20
CA SER A 41 28.37 -4.94 -20.35
C SER A 41 29.35 -5.72 -21.24
N GLU A 42 29.41 -7.06 -21.11
CA GLU A 42 30.17 -7.96 -21.94
C GLU A 42 29.41 -9.28 -22.18
N PRO A 43 29.62 -9.95 -23.33
CA PRO A 43 29.05 -11.28 -23.55
C PRO A 43 29.59 -12.27 -22.53
N LEU A 44 28.70 -12.88 -21.77
CA LEU A 44 29.05 -13.86 -20.74
C LEU A 44 29.12 -15.24 -21.36
N PHE A 45 30.31 -15.82 -21.37
CA PHE A 45 30.54 -17.18 -21.88
C PHE A 45 30.55 -18.24 -20.79
N ASN A 46 30.73 -17.82 -19.51
CA ASN A 46 30.78 -18.71 -18.37
C ASN A 46 29.54 -18.50 -17.50
N PHE A 47 28.64 -19.48 -17.52
CA PHE A 47 27.46 -19.50 -16.66
C PHE A 47 27.82 -20.18 -15.35
N THR A 48 27.74 -19.43 -14.23
CA THR A 48 28.06 -19.95 -12.89
C THR A 48 26.81 -20.23 -12.05
N THR A 49 25.63 -19.81 -12.53
CA THR A 49 24.36 -19.98 -11.82
C THR A 49 23.72 -21.32 -12.20
N GLU A 50 23.63 -22.23 -11.26
CA GLU A 50 23.00 -23.54 -11.45
C GLU A 50 21.48 -23.49 -11.35
N THR A 51 20.95 -22.59 -10.52
CA THR A 51 19.49 -22.44 -10.29
C THR A 51 19.08 -20.99 -10.45
N LEU A 52 17.96 -20.77 -11.12
CA LEU A 52 17.40 -19.42 -11.22
C LEU A 52 16.86 -18.94 -9.86
N PRO A 53 17.04 -17.65 -9.53
CA PRO A 53 16.49 -17.09 -8.31
C PRO A 53 14.96 -17.11 -8.35
N GLN A 54 14.34 -17.23 -7.18
CA GLN A 54 12.91 -17.02 -7.06
C GLN A 54 12.63 -15.52 -7.14
N VAL A 55 11.84 -15.14 -8.12
CA VAL A 55 11.45 -13.75 -8.34
C VAL A 55 10.01 -13.52 -7.91
N ARG A 56 9.69 -12.28 -7.53
CA ARG A 56 8.32 -11.89 -7.23
C ARG A 56 7.51 -11.81 -8.52
N VAL A 57 6.33 -12.42 -8.49
CA VAL A 57 5.35 -12.31 -9.57
C VAL A 57 4.26 -11.35 -9.13
N ILE A 58 3.93 -10.38 -9.99
CA ILE A 58 2.81 -9.47 -9.81
C ILE A 58 1.65 -9.96 -10.68
N THR A 59 0.49 -10.13 -10.07
CA THR A 59 -0.73 -10.54 -10.77
C THR A 59 -1.65 -9.34 -10.92
N ARG A 60 -2.27 -9.15 -12.09
CA ARG A 60 -3.31 -8.13 -12.31
C ARG A 60 -4.68 -8.80 -12.45
N TYR A 61 -5.65 -8.28 -11.71
CA TYR A 61 -7.06 -8.64 -11.81
C TYR A 61 -7.84 -7.51 -12.47
N GLN A 62 -8.56 -7.82 -13.55
CA GLN A 62 -9.37 -6.87 -14.33
C GLN A 62 -10.82 -7.33 -14.34
N GLY A 63 -11.75 -6.37 -14.30
CA GLY A 63 -13.18 -6.67 -14.45
C GLY A 63 -13.74 -7.60 -13.38
N LEU A 64 -13.23 -7.59 -12.16
CA LEU A 64 -13.65 -8.45 -11.07
C LEU A 64 -15.14 -8.32 -10.78
N ASN A 65 -15.84 -9.43 -10.81
CA ASN A 65 -17.23 -9.53 -10.40
C ASN A 65 -17.33 -10.40 -9.14
N VAL A 66 -18.28 -10.08 -8.25
CA VAL A 66 -18.53 -10.83 -7.00
C VAL A 66 -18.88 -12.31 -7.20
N TYR A 67 -19.28 -12.69 -8.41
CA TYR A 67 -19.58 -14.08 -8.79
C TYR A 67 -18.38 -14.82 -9.38
N ASP A 68 -17.26 -14.13 -9.60
CA ASP A 68 -16.08 -14.71 -10.22
C ASP A 68 -15.25 -15.51 -9.22
N ARG A 69 -14.61 -16.57 -9.72
CA ARG A 69 -13.66 -17.37 -8.95
C ARG A 69 -12.51 -16.51 -8.41
N ASP A 70 -11.99 -15.62 -9.22
CA ASP A 70 -10.86 -14.75 -8.87
C ASP A 70 -11.19 -13.80 -7.71
N TYR A 71 -12.44 -13.33 -7.66
CA TYR A 71 -12.92 -12.51 -6.55
C TYR A 71 -12.97 -13.31 -5.24
N ASN A 72 -13.54 -14.53 -5.28
CA ASN A 72 -13.59 -15.40 -4.11
C ASN A 72 -12.19 -15.77 -3.61
N GLU A 73 -11.25 -16.05 -4.53
CA GLU A 73 -9.85 -16.31 -4.18
C GLU A 73 -9.21 -15.12 -3.48
N LEU A 74 -9.43 -13.89 -3.95
CA LEU A 74 -8.94 -12.67 -3.27
C LEU A 74 -9.50 -12.54 -1.85
N ILE A 75 -10.80 -12.81 -1.66
CA ILE A 75 -11.43 -12.76 -0.33
C ILE A 75 -10.84 -13.83 0.59
N ASP A 76 -10.66 -15.06 0.10
CA ASP A 76 -10.05 -16.13 0.87
C ASP A 76 -8.60 -15.80 1.26
N ARG A 77 -7.82 -15.23 0.34
CA ARG A 77 -6.45 -14.77 0.61
C ARG A 77 -6.46 -13.68 1.68
N MET A 78 -7.34 -12.69 1.56
CA MET A 78 -7.48 -11.59 2.53
C MET A 78 -7.83 -12.12 3.92
N ASN A 79 -8.74 -13.11 4.01
CA ASN A 79 -9.18 -13.69 5.27
C ASN A 79 -8.11 -14.55 5.97
N LYS A 80 -7.04 -14.98 5.28
CA LYS A 80 -5.89 -15.67 5.88
C LYS A 80 -5.06 -14.76 6.79
N TYR A 81 -5.04 -13.46 6.51
CA TYR A 81 -4.19 -12.49 7.21
C TYR A 81 -4.89 -11.87 8.42
N ARG A 82 -4.16 -11.73 9.51
CA ARG A 82 -4.65 -11.13 10.76
C ARG A 82 -4.29 -9.65 10.87
N LYS A 83 -3.11 -9.26 10.37
CA LYS A 83 -2.62 -7.89 10.38
C LYS A 83 -2.83 -7.26 9.02
N ARG A 84 -3.99 -6.60 8.87
CA ARG A 84 -4.36 -5.98 7.59
C ARG A 84 -4.27 -4.47 7.70
N MET A 85 -3.63 -3.84 6.72
CA MET A 85 -3.43 -2.39 6.69
C MET A 85 -3.93 -1.82 5.37
N ILE A 86 -4.56 -0.67 5.42
CA ILE A 86 -4.87 0.17 4.26
C ILE A 86 -4.04 1.44 4.36
N VAL A 87 -3.35 1.79 3.27
CA VAL A 87 -2.65 3.07 3.14
C VAL A 87 -3.28 3.85 2.00
N VAL A 88 -3.72 5.07 2.32
CA VAL A 88 -4.39 5.97 1.36
C VAL A 88 -3.41 7.05 0.94
N GLY A 89 -3.08 7.07 -0.35
CA GLY A 89 -2.29 8.12 -0.97
C GLY A 89 -3.11 9.36 -1.33
N GLN A 90 -2.52 10.25 -2.10
CA GLN A 90 -3.15 11.47 -2.58
C GLN A 90 -4.44 11.18 -3.34
N MET A 91 -5.51 11.90 -3.00
CA MET A 91 -6.82 11.79 -3.64
C MET A 91 -7.33 13.16 -4.04
N ASN A 92 -7.90 13.27 -5.24
CA ASN A 92 -8.44 14.54 -5.76
C ASN A 92 -9.86 14.84 -5.27
N LEU A 93 -10.58 13.85 -4.76
CA LEU A 93 -11.99 13.96 -4.41
C LEU A 93 -12.25 13.59 -2.95
N ILE A 94 -13.11 14.37 -2.29
CA ILE A 94 -13.73 13.99 -1.02
C ILE A 94 -14.89 13.04 -1.37
N TYR A 95 -14.61 11.75 -1.44
CA TYR A 95 -15.65 10.75 -1.57
C TYR A 95 -16.31 10.53 -0.21
N LEU A 96 -17.60 10.76 -0.14
CA LEU A 96 -18.43 10.39 0.99
C LEU A 96 -18.72 8.89 0.91
N PHE A 97 -17.77 8.09 1.39
CA PHE A 97 -17.98 6.67 1.57
C PHE A 97 -19.07 6.44 2.62
N GLU A 98 -20.05 5.57 2.36
CA GLU A 98 -21.14 5.34 3.31
C GLU A 98 -20.61 4.97 4.70
N LYS A 99 -21.10 5.64 5.73
CA LYS A 99 -20.65 5.46 7.12
C LYS A 99 -20.71 4.00 7.59
N ARG A 100 -21.63 3.19 7.04
CA ARG A 100 -21.76 1.76 7.43
C ARG A 100 -20.57 0.93 6.99
N TYR A 101 -20.10 1.08 5.74
CA TYR A 101 -18.93 0.36 5.22
C TYR A 101 -17.64 0.79 5.90
N THR A 102 -17.52 2.08 6.14
CA THR A 102 -16.42 2.65 6.89
C THR A 102 -16.30 1.98 8.27
N LYS A 103 -17.37 1.90 9.06
CA LYS A 103 -17.36 1.26 10.38
C LYS A 103 -17.00 -0.23 10.33
N LEU A 104 -17.40 -0.94 9.28
CA LEU A 104 -17.03 -2.35 9.10
C LEU A 104 -15.54 -2.47 8.81
N LEU A 105 -15.02 -1.72 7.86
CA LEU A 105 -13.62 -1.79 7.44
C LEU A 105 -12.65 -1.40 8.57
N TYR A 106 -13.00 -0.44 9.43
CA TYR A 106 -12.18 -0.07 10.59
C TYR A 106 -11.99 -1.17 11.62
N LYS A 107 -12.90 -2.11 11.70
CA LYS A 107 -12.75 -3.27 12.57
C LYS A 107 -11.76 -4.28 12.02
N HIS A 108 -11.45 -4.21 10.73
CA HIS A 108 -10.66 -5.21 10.03
C HIS A 108 -9.29 -4.72 9.58
N PHE A 109 -9.12 -3.41 9.42
CA PHE A 109 -7.89 -2.81 8.90
C PHE A 109 -7.37 -1.68 9.77
N ALA A 110 -6.05 -1.67 9.99
CA ALA A 110 -5.36 -0.45 10.38
C ALA A 110 -5.33 0.49 9.16
N TRP A 111 -5.87 1.69 9.31
CA TRP A 111 -6.06 2.61 8.19
C TRP A 111 -5.19 3.85 8.34
N LEU A 112 -4.15 3.97 7.50
CA LEU A 112 -3.23 5.10 7.51
C LEU A 112 -3.56 6.05 6.35
N THR A 113 -3.70 7.34 6.65
CA THR A 113 -3.94 8.37 5.64
C THR A 113 -3.17 9.65 5.95
N GLU A 114 -2.65 10.29 4.93
CA GLU A 114 -2.07 11.63 5.02
C GLU A 114 -3.14 12.71 4.73
N HIS A 115 -2.83 13.97 5.07
CA HIS A 115 -3.73 15.08 4.80
C HIS A 115 -4.04 15.25 3.31
N ILE A 116 -3.07 14.94 2.43
CA ILE A 116 -3.25 14.96 0.97
C ILE A 116 -4.19 13.86 0.44
N GLY A 117 -4.52 12.88 1.27
CA GLY A 117 -5.52 11.87 0.96
C GLY A 117 -6.95 12.42 0.95
N ASN A 118 -7.14 13.70 1.30
CA ASN A 118 -8.43 14.42 1.31
C ASN A 118 -9.56 13.67 2.04
N ARG A 119 -9.21 12.78 2.97
CA ARG A 119 -10.16 12.01 3.74
C ARG A 119 -10.35 12.58 5.12
N THR A 120 -11.42 13.34 5.29
CA THR A 120 -12.01 13.64 6.59
C THR A 120 -13.18 12.69 6.82
N VAL A 121 -12.91 11.42 7.12
CA VAL A 121 -13.97 10.56 7.62
C VAL A 121 -14.02 10.73 9.13
N PRO A 122 -15.16 11.20 9.70
CA PRO A 122 -15.30 11.31 11.14
C PRO A 122 -15.08 9.94 11.81
N GLY A 123 -14.14 9.87 12.74
CA GLY A 123 -13.82 8.65 13.48
C GLY A 123 -12.70 7.79 12.88
N ILE A 124 -11.98 8.28 11.85
CA ILE A 124 -10.72 7.65 11.41
C ILE A 124 -9.56 8.27 12.19
N PRO A 125 -8.90 7.51 13.02
CA PRO A 125 -8.00 8.07 14.03
C PRO A 125 -6.56 8.23 13.59
N VAL A 126 -6.15 7.77 12.42
CA VAL A 126 -4.72 7.56 12.18
C VAL A 126 -4.09 8.68 11.37
N LYS A 127 -4.25 9.92 11.85
CA LYS A 127 -3.59 11.10 11.26
C LYS A 127 -2.11 11.24 11.68
N ASN A 128 -1.76 10.75 12.87
CA ASN A 128 -0.44 10.97 13.47
C ASN A 128 0.53 9.79 13.28
N PHE A 129 0.28 8.93 12.29
CA PHE A 129 1.08 7.71 12.11
C PHE A 129 2.58 8.01 11.86
N ASP A 130 2.92 9.11 11.21
CA ASP A 130 4.33 9.48 10.95
C ASP A 130 5.07 9.79 12.26
N ALA A 131 4.42 10.51 13.19
CA ALA A 131 4.97 10.77 14.51
C ALA A 131 4.97 9.51 15.39
N ALA A 132 3.94 8.68 15.31
CA ALA A 132 3.90 7.39 15.98
C ALA A 132 5.04 6.47 15.52
N LEU A 133 5.31 6.38 14.22
CA LEU A 133 6.44 5.64 13.67
C LEU A 133 7.80 6.20 14.10
N TYR A 134 7.90 7.53 14.29
CA TYR A 134 9.14 8.13 14.81
C TYR A 134 9.45 7.71 16.22
N ALA A 135 8.43 7.61 17.07
CA ALA A 135 8.58 7.26 18.49
C ALA A 135 8.57 5.74 18.75
N MET A 136 8.24 4.92 17.75
CA MET A 136 8.07 3.48 17.91
C MET A 136 9.43 2.77 18.01
N PRO A 137 9.65 1.93 19.06
CA PRO A 137 10.84 1.08 19.14
C PRO A 137 10.90 0.06 18.03
N GLU A 138 12.11 -0.33 17.63
CA GLU A 138 12.34 -1.28 16.52
C GLU A 138 11.61 -2.61 16.69
N GLU A 139 11.72 -3.23 17.89
CA GLU A 139 11.01 -4.48 18.20
C GLU A 139 9.48 -4.36 18.02
N LYS A 140 8.96 -3.15 18.25
CA LYS A 140 7.54 -2.89 18.07
C LYS A 140 7.18 -2.70 16.61
N MET A 141 8.07 -2.12 15.82
CA MET A 141 7.89 -1.99 14.38
C MET A 141 7.70 -3.36 13.71
N ASP A 142 8.50 -4.37 14.07
CA ASP A 142 8.33 -5.74 13.58
C ASP A 142 6.97 -6.33 13.94
N GLN A 143 6.57 -6.17 15.20
CA GLN A 143 5.28 -6.67 15.68
C GLN A 143 4.09 -5.98 15.00
N MET A 144 4.26 -4.72 14.62
CA MET A 144 3.25 -3.87 14.01
C MET A 144 3.22 -3.94 12.48
N ALA A 145 4.16 -4.68 11.87
CA ALA A 145 4.21 -4.85 10.42
C ALA A 145 2.93 -5.54 9.90
N PRO A 146 2.35 -5.05 8.80
CA PRO A 146 1.18 -5.69 8.21
C PRO A 146 1.56 -7.02 7.55
N GLU A 147 0.64 -7.98 7.56
CA GLU A 147 0.74 -9.19 6.74
C GLU A 147 0.16 -8.95 5.35
N LEU A 148 -0.96 -8.20 5.28
CA LEU A 148 -1.57 -7.72 4.06
C LEU A 148 -1.60 -6.19 4.07
N LEU A 149 -1.02 -5.60 3.03
CA LEU A 149 -1.08 -4.19 2.73
C LEU A 149 -1.97 -3.95 1.53
N ILE A 150 -2.97 -3.08 1.66
CA ILE A 150 -3.77 -2.59 0.54
C ILE A 150 -3.47 -1.11 0.36
N THR A 151 -3.13 -0.70 -0.84
CA THR A 151 -2.86 0.70 -1.17
C THR A 151 -3.78 1.20 -2.27
N TYR A 152 -4.17 2.45 -2.20
CA TYR A 152 -4.85 3.16 -3.27
C TYR A 152 -4.61 4.67 -3.20
N GLY A 153 -4.96 5.37 -4.29
CA GLY A 153 -4.62 6.77 -4.46
C GLY A 153 -3.18 6.97 -4.92
N GLY A 154 -2.80 8.22 -5.09
CA GLY A 154 -1.50 8.59 -5.68
C GLY A 154 -0.37 8.65 -4.66
N HIS A 155 0.39 9.74 -4.73
CA HIS A 155 1.61 9.94 -3.98
C HIS A 155 1.45 9.85 -2.45
N ILE A 156 2.46 9.30 -1.78
CA ILE A 156 2.63 9.29 -0.32
C ILE A 156 3.81 10.19 0.01
N VAL A 157 3.64 11.16 0.90
CA VAL A 157 4.71 12.10 1.31
C VAL A 157 5.64 11.48 2.34
N SER A 158 5.09 10.74 3.33
CA SER A 158 5.84 10.19 4.45
C SER A 158 7.00 9.29 4.01
N LYS A 159 8.23 9.81 4.17
CA LYS A 159 9.45 9.01 3.97
C LYS A 159 9.60 7.93 5.04
N ARG A 160 9.09 8.16 6.27
CA ARG A 160 9.14 7.18 7.36
C ARG A 160 8.26 5.98 7.05
N LEU A 161 7.04 6.19 6.58
CA LEU A 161 6.15 5.11 6.18
C LEU A 161 6.77 4.27 5.06
N LYS A 162 7.32 4.92 4.03
CA LYS A 162 8.02 4.21 2.95
C LYS A 162 9.18 3.37 3.47
N LYS A 163 10.03 3.95 4.32
CA LYS A 163 11.17 3.24 4.92
C LYS A 163 10.70 2.07 5.80
N TYR A 164 9.65 2.30 6.61
CA TYR A 164 9.07 1.28 7.47
C TYR A 164 8.56 0.07 6.69
N LEU A 165 7.70 0.29 5.68
CA LEU A 165 7.11 -0.78 4.89
C LEU A 165 8.11 -1.49 3.96
N ARG A 166 9.20 -0.82 3.54
CA ARG A 166 10.31 -1.47 2.82
C ARG A 166 11.14 -2.36 3.73
N ARG A 167 11.36 -1.95 4.98
CA ARG A 167 12.14 -2.71 5.96
C ARG A 167 11.36 -3.88 6.55
N HIS A 168 10.05 -3.72 6.69
CA HIS A 168 9.12 -4.72 7.21
C HIS A 168 8.05 -5.03 6.16
N PRO A 169 8.44 -5.69 5.04
CA PRO A 169 7.53 -5.89 3.93
C PRO A 169 6.37 -6.81 4.31
N PRO A 170 5.15 -6.52 3.83
CA PRO A 170 4.01 -7.41 4.00
C PRO A 170 4.22 -8.71 3.25
N LYS A 171 3.50 -9.76 3.63
CA LYS A 171 3.45 -11.02 2.86
C LYS A 171 2.78 -10.83 1.50
N GLU A 172 1.76 -9.97 1.47
CA GLU A 172 1.10 -9.54 0.25
C GLU A 172 0.85 -8.04 0.27
N HIS A 173 1.05 -7.40 -0.90
CA HIS A 173 0.72 -6.01 -1.13
C HIS A 173 -0.17 -5.91 -2.36
N TRP A 174 -1.37 -5.37 -2.18
CA TRP A 174 -2.35 -5.14 -3.22
C TRP A 174 -2.49 -3.65 -3.50
N HIS A 175 -2.36 -3.28 -4.76
CA HIS A 175 -2.63 -1.91 -5.20
C HIS A 175 -3.95 -1.87 -5.96
N VAL A 176 -4.86 -1.00 -5.53
CA VAL A 176 -6.17 -0.83 -6.16
C VAL A 176 -6.19 0.50 -6.90
N SER A 177 -6.36 0.44 -8.22
CA SER A 177 -6.42 1.64 -9.06
C SER A 177 -7.32 1.41 -10.29
N PRO A 178 -8.05 2.45 -10.76
CA PRO A 178 -8.96 2.30 -11.89
C PRO A 178 -8.26 2.01 -13.23
N ASP A 179 -7.00 2.39 -13.33
CA ASP A 179 -6.16 2.25 -14.53
C ASP A 179 -5.34 0.96 -14.55
N GLY A 180 -5.29 0.22 -13.42
CA GLY A 180 -4.53 -1.00 -13.30
C GLY A 180 -3.00 -0.83 -13.39
N GLU A 181 -2.47 0.37 -13.15
CA GLU A 181 -1.03 0.63 -13.19
C GLU A 181 -0.24 -0.11 -12.12
N VAL A 182 0.98 -0.52 -12.48
CA VAL A 182 1.90 -1.21 -11.57
C VAL A 182 2.66 -0.19 -10.72
N THR A 183 2.04 0.24 -9.62
CA THR A 183 2.63 1.21 -8.69
C THR A 183 3.13 0.50 -7.44
N ASP A 184 4.45 0.42 -7.27
CA ASP A 184 5.09 -0.17 -6.09
C ASP A 184 6.02 0.82 -5.39
N LEU A 185 5.54 1.50 -4.36
CA LEU A 185 6.32 2.43 -3.55
C LEU A 185 7.14 1.75 -2.45
N TYR A 186 6.81 0.50 -2.14
CA TYR A 186 7.33 -0.19 -0.96
C TYR A 186 8.21 -1.40 -1.28
N GLY A 187 8.36 -1.74 -2.55
CA GLY A 187 9.16 -2.90 -2.96
C GLY A 187 8.49 -4.25 -2.63
N SER A 188 7.17 -4.29 -2.51
CA SER A 188 6.44 -5.46 -2.02
C SER A 188 5.18 -5.82 -2.80
N LEU A 189 4.90 -5.13 -3.90
CA LEU A 189 3.69 -5.34 -4.68
C LEU A 189 3.59 -6.78 -5.20
N THR A 190 2.44 -7.41 -4.97
CA THR A 190 2.12 -8.77 -5.44
C THR A 190 0.87 -8.79 -6.31
N THR A 191 -0.02 -7.81 -6.13
CA THR A 191 -1.31 -7.84 -6.82
C THR A 191 -1.74 -6.43 -7.20
N VAL A 192 -2.16 -6.26 -8.44
CA VAL A 192 -2.85 -5.05 -8.94
C VAL A 192 -4.31 -5.41 -9.14
N ILE A 193 -5.21 -4.58 -8.63
CA ILE A 193 -6.66 -4.72 -8.79
C ILE A 193 -7.16 -3.52 -9.56
N GLU A 194 -7.53 -3.74 -10.83
CA GLU A 194 -8.05 -2.72 -11.70
C GLU A 194 -9.54 -2.51 -11.42
N MET A 195 -9.81 -1.60 -10.51
CA MET A 195 -11.15 -1.26 -10.05
C MET A 195 -11.12 0.11 -9.35
N ASP A 196 -12.27 0.80 -9.33
CA ASP A 196 -12.42 1.95 -8.44
C ASP A 196 -12.20 1.53 -6.98
N PRO A 197 -11.33 2.23 -6.21
CA PRO A 197 -11.02 1.83 -4.85
C PRO A 197 -12.22 1.78 -3.91
N PHE A 198 -13.21 2.65 -4.11
CA PHE A 198 -14.40 2.67 -3.26
C PHE A 198 -15.33 1.51 -3.58
N GLU A 199 -15.50 1.20 -4.88
CA GLU A 199 -16.22 0.01 -5.31
C GLU A 199 -15.58 -1.26 -4.75
N PHE A 200 -14.24 -1.37 -4.80
CA PHE A 200 -13.52 -2.49 -4.19
C PHE A 200 -13.79 -2.59 -2.68
N LEU A 201 -13.67 -1.48 -1.95
CA LEU A 201 -13.88 -1.44 -0.51
C LEU A 201 -15.33 -1.78 -0.12
N GLU A 202 -16.32 -1.35 -0.90
CA GLU A 202 -17.72 -1.73 -0.69
C GLU A 202 -17.93 -3.22 -0.87
N LYS A 203 -17.39 -3.79 -1.93
CA LYS A 203 -17.51 -5.21 -2.24
C LYS A 203 -16.93 -6.08 -1.13
N ILE A 204 -15.75 -5.72 -0.59
CA ILE A 204 -15.10 -6.53 0.45
C ILE A 204 -15.69 -6.33 1.85
N ALA A 205 -16.33 -5.18 2.13
CA ALA A 205 -16.75 -4.82 3.49
C ALA A 205 -17.69 -5.82 4.15
N GLY A 206 -18.57 -6.48 3.38
CA GLY A 206 -19.52 -7.48 3.87
C GLY A 206 -18.97 -8.89 3.97
N LEU A 207 -17.76 -9.16 3.47
CA LEU A 207 -17.20 -10.50 3.31
C LEU A 207 -16.01 -10.79 4.23
N LEU A 208 -15.67 -9.81 5.06
CA LEU A 208 -14.51 -9.92 5.95
C LEU A 208 -14.88 -10.66 7.24
N GLU A 209 -14.13 -11.70 7.53
CA GLU A 209 -14.18 -12.36 8.82
C GLU A 209 -13.37 -11.56 9.86
N THR A 210 -13.97 -11.28 11.02
CA THR A 210 -13.30 -10.57 12.11
C THR A 210 -12.42 -11.55 12.88
N ARG A 211 -11.13 -11.66 12.52
CA ARG A 211 -10.20 -12.55 13.23
C ARG A 211 -9.34 -11.84 14.28
N THR A 212 -9.05 -10.55 14.11
CA THR A 212 -8.24 -9.77 15.05
C THR A 212 -8.59 -8.30 15.01
N PRO A 213 -9.63 -7.86 15.73
CA PRO A 213 -9.96 -6.43 15.86
C PRO A 213 -8.89 -5.66 16.65
N GLU A 214 -7.92 -6.37 17.24
CA GLU A 214 -6.85 -5.78 18.04
C GLU A 214 -5.83 -5.01 17.19
N TYR A 215 -5.52 -5.48 15.99
CA TYR A 215 -4.49 -4.85 15.15
C TYR A 215 -4.84 -3.39 14.76
N PRO A 216 -6.04 -3.07 14.27
CA PRO A 216 -6.45 -1.69 14.05
C PRO A 216 -6.42 -0.85 15.33
N ARG A 217 -6.87 -1.42 16.47
CA ARG A 217 -6.89 -0.72 17.77
C ARG A 217 -5.48 -0.37 18.26
N ILE A 218 -4.53 -1.29 18.11
CA ILE A 218 -3.15 -1.02 18.53
C ILE A 218 -2.58 0.16 17.74
N TRP A 219 -2.80 0.23 16.43
CA TRP A 219 -2.40 1.38 15.62
C TRP A 219 -3.09 2.66 16.05
N GLU A 220 -4.39 2.59 16.31
CA GLU A 220 -5.17 3.70 16.80
C GLU A 220 -4.63 4.24 18.14
N ASP A 221 -4.36 3.35 19.09
CA ASP A 221 -3.84 3.71 20.41
C ASP A 221 -2.45 4.35 20.31
N TYR A 222 -1.56 3.81 19.47
CA TYR A 222 -0.24 4.41 19.21
C TYR A 222 -0.35 5.82 18.63
N CYS A 223 -1.24 6.04 17.69
CA CYS A 223 -1.43 7.35 17.06
C CYS A 223 -2.13 8.35 17.97
N LYS A 224 -3.04 7.89 18.83
CA LYS A 224 -3.68 8.72 19.85
C LYS A 224 -2.72 9.11 20.99
N ALA A 225 -1.73 8.27 21.28
CA ALA A 225 -0.73 8.55 22.29
C ALA A 225 0.29 9.62 21.88
N VAL A 226 0.31 10.03 20.61
CA VAL A 226 1.15 11.15 20.15
C VAL A 226 0.63 12.45 20.79
N PRO A 227 1.43 13.12 21.63
CA PRO A 227 0.98 14.34 22.29
C PRO A 227 0.77 15.47 21.27
N GLU A 228 -0.15 16.36 21.56
CA GLU A 228 -0.21 17.62 20.83
C GLU A 228 1.07 18.42 21.09
N PRO A 229 1.75 18.92 20.04
CA PRO A 229 2.98 19.66 20.23
C PRO A 229 2.70 21.00 20.92
N GLU A 230 3.46 21.28 21.97
CA GLU A 230 3.51 22.61 22.61
C GLU A 230 4.67 23.38 22.00
N PHE A 231 4.35 24.52 21.38
CA PHE A 231 5.37 25.38 20.78
C PHE A 231 5.55 26.64 21.63
N ALA A 232 6.80 26.97 21.98
CA ALA A 232 7.15 28.32 22.37
C ALA A 232 6.82 29.29 21.22
N TYR A 233 6.81 30.60 21.50
CA TYR A 233 6.55 31.61 20.47
C TYR A 233 7.48 31.42 19.28
N SER A 234 6.94 31.04 18.15
CA SER A 234 7.66 30.62 16.93
C SER A 234 6.71 30.67 15.73
N GLU A 235 7.27 30.55 14.52
CA GLU A 235 6.47 30.38 13.29
C GLU A 235 5.50 29.18 13.39
N MET A 236 5.96 28.07 13.98
CA MET A 236 5.11 26.88 14.18
C MET A 236 3.95 27.18 15.12
N ALA A 237 4.15 27.97 16.18
CA ALA A 237 3.08 28.39 17.07
C ALA A 237 2.07 29.29 16.35
N ALA A 238 2.52 30.20 15.51
CA ALA A 238 1.66 31.07 14.70
C ALA A 238 0.83 30.28 13.70
N VAL A 239 1.45 29.34 12.96
CA VAL A 239 0.75 28.46 12.03
C VAL A 239 -0.23 27.55 12.77
N GLY A 240 0.13 27.00 13.92
CA GLY A 240 -0.76 26.19 14.76
C GLY A 240 -1.97 26.96 15.24
N ALA A 241 -1.80 28.21 15.66
CA ALA A 241 -2.89 29.10 16.05
C ALA A 241 -3.80 29.42 14.85
N LEU A 242 -3.21 29.70 13.68
CA LEU A 242 -3.98 29.94 12.45
C LEU A 242 -4.82 28.71 12.07
N ILE A 243 -4.25 27.52 12.05
CA ILE A 243 -4.98 26.28 11.72
C ILE A 243 -6.14 26.03 12.70
N LYS A 244 -5.93 26.28 14.00
CA LYS A 244 -6.99 26.13 15.02
C LYS A 244 -8.11 27.16 14.88
N SER A 245 -7.85 28.30 14.21
CA SER A 245 -8.84 29.37 13.98
C SER A 245 -9.65 29.17 12.69
N LEU A 246 -9.26 28.26 11.82
CA LEU A 246 -10.00 27.98 10.60
C LEU A 246 -11.29 27.20 10.92
N PRO A 247 -12.41 27.52 10.22
CA PRO A 247 -13.71 26.90 10.46
C PRO A 247 -13.73 25.41 10.09
#